data_7d4f7820e05438e26c5137dddb30da82
#
_entry.id   7d4f7820e05438e26c5137dddb30da82
#
_cell.length_a   1.000
_cell.length_b   1.000
_cell.length_c   1.000
_cell.angle_alpha   90.00
_cell.angle_beta   90.00
_cell.angle_gamma   90.00
#
_symmetry.space_group_name_H-M   'P 1'
#
loop_
_entity.id
_entity.type
_entity.pdbx_description
1 polymer ?
#
loop_
_entity_poly.entity_id
_entity_poly.type
_entity_poly.pdbx_seq_one_letter_code
_entity_poly.pdbx_strand_id
1 'polypeptide(L)'
;MARSRHAPWPVQVVTAVAGVLGDTAQGLTGREIGQLLALVRVPDVEAGNKRDRLAEALLEQQARQQASNCVIAFITEAMAPVRYAQQPQTFSRRQDDLNEVLVHVGLRVNNAGMLARGPAAATLSEAAQHAGSLRSELRRRSTHPEVLRYCTLEILAKNPFHASLEAVKSVADRLRQLTGEGLDGARLVDAVLMPGQGTARVAINANTTGPELDEQKGLANLVKGLFSMYRNPAAHEPRLHRAVTDEELLELLTTLSMVHRRLDSAHINP
;
A
#
# COMPACT_ATOMS: atom_id res chain seq x y z
N MET A 1 -14.90 -17.06 -30.71
CA MET A 1 -15.36 -17.25 -29.32
C MET A 1 -16.14 -16.00 -28.90
N ALA A 2 -17.42 -16.15 -28.55
CA ALA A 2 -18.22 -15.02 -28.06
C ALA A 2 -17.61 -14.51 -26.75
N ARG A 3 -17.23 -13.23 -26.73
CA ARG A 3 -16.76 -12.59 -25.46
C ARG A 3 -17.91 -12.63 -24.45
N SER A 4 -17.66 -13.16 -23.27
CA SER A 4 -18.61 -13.16 -22.16
C SER A 4 -19.09 -11.72 -21.92
N ARG A 5 -20.41 -11.52 -21.89
CA ARG A 5 -21.02 -10.22 -21.68
C ARG A 5 -21.20 -10.00 -20.18
N HIS A 6 -20.55 -8.97 -19.64
CA HIS A 6 -20.67 -8.59 -18.23
C HIS A 6 -21.80 -7.55 -18.09
N ALA A 7 -22.65 -7.72 -17.08
CA ALA A 7 -23.69 -6.74 -16.79
C ALA A 7 -23.10 -5.34 -16.54
N PRO A 8 -23.82 -4.26 -16.88
CA PRO A 8 -23.39 -2.90 -16.60
C PRO A 8 -23.06 -2.71 -15.12
N TRP A 9 -21.95 -2.03 -14.83
CA TRP A 9 -21.58 -1.70 -13.46
C TRP A 9 -22.34 -0.48 -12.97
N PRO A 10 -22.55 -0.35 -11.64
CA PRO A 10 -23.08 0.88 -11.06
C PRO A 10 -22.25 2.11 -11.44
N VAL A 11 -22.92 3.23 -11.68
CA VAL A 11 -22.26 4.51 -12.05
C VAL A 11 -21.17 4.87 -11.07
N GLN A 12 -21.42 4.69 -9.76
CA GLN A 12 -20.48 4.99 -8.69
C GLN A 12 -19.18 4.19 -8.81
N VAL A 13 -19.27 2.92 -9.23
CA VAL A 13 -18.08 2.06 -9.41
C VAL A 13 -17.26 2.54 -10.60
N VAL A 14 -17.91 2.85 -11.73
CA VAL A 14 -17.19 3.35 -12.93
C VAL A 14 -16.53 4.70 -12.63
N THR A 15 -17.23 5.60 -11.94
CA THR A 15 -16.68 6.90 -11.50
C THR A 15 -15.51 6.73 -10.54
N ALA A 16 -15.60 5.78 -9.59
CA ALA A 16 -14.51 5.50 -8.67
C ALA A 16 -13.27 4.92 -9.39
N VAL A 17 -13.47 4.01 -10.36
CA VAL A 17 -12.38 3.52 -11.23
C VAL A 17 -11.73 4.67 -12.00
N ALA A 18 -12.51 5.57 -12.57
CA ALA A 18 -12.01 6.76 -13.25
C ALA A 18 -11.28 7.71 -12.28
N GLY A 19 -11.74 7.79 -11.03
CA GLY A 19 -11.10 8.52 -9.94
C GLY A 19 -9.69 8.01 -9.65
N VAL A 20 -9.52 6.70 -9.58
CA VAL A 20 -8.20 6.05 -9.36
C VAL A 20 -7.30 6.25 -10.58
N LEU A 21 -7.76 5.86 -11.77
CA LEU A 21 -6.93 5.88 -12.99
C LEU A 21 -6.66 7.30 -13.50
N GLY A 22 -7.58 8.23 -13.28
CA GLY A 22 -7.45 9.64 -13.63
C GLY A 22 -6.90 10.53 -12.51
N ASP A 23 -6.36 9.98 -11.43
CA ASP A 23 -5.82 10.78 -10.32
C ASP A 23 -4.79 11.81 -10.78
N THR A 24 -4.82 13.00 -10.18
CA THR A 24 -4.00 14.15 -10.63
C THR A 24 -2.51 13.89 -10.42
N ALA A 25 -2.16 13.32 -9.28
CA ALA A 25 -0.77 13.11 -8.88
C ALA A 25 -0.23 11.73 -9.28
N GLN A 26 -1.09 10.70 -9.22
CA GLN A 26 -0.66 9.30 -9.32
C GLN A 26 -1.35 8.52 -10.46
N GLY A 27 -2.33 9.13 -11.11
CA GLY A 27 -3.08 8.52 -12.21
C GLY A 27 -2.34 8.57 -13.55
N LEU A 28 -3.04 8.11 -14.56
CA LEU A 28 -2.63 8.22 -15.96
C LEU A 28 -2.59 9.70 -16.38
N THR A 29 -1.73 10.04 -17.32
CA THR A 29 -1.76 11.34 -17.98
C THR A 29 -2.96 11.43 -18.93
N GLY A 30 -3.40 12.64 -19.25
CA GLY A 30 -4.48 12.84 -20.23
C GLY A 30 -4.19 12.22 -21.60
N ARG A 31 -2.89 12.19 -22.00
CA ARG A 31 -2.44 11.55 -23.25
C ARG A 31 -2.58 10.02 -23.18
N GLU A 32 -2.18 9.44 -22.07
CA GLU A 32 -2.32 7.98 -21.87
C GLU A 32 -3.79 7.54 -21.85
N ILE A 33 -4.66 8.33 -21.20
CA ILE A 33 -6.11 8.08 -21.21
C ILE A 33 -6.64 8.06 -22.63
N GLY A 34 -6.34 9.08 -23.44
CA GLY A 34 -6.77 9.11 -24.84
C GLY A 34 -6.26 7.93 -25.67
N GLN A 35 -4.99 7.55 -25.50
CA GLN A 35 -4.42 6.38 -26.19
C GLN A 35 -5.10 5.07 -25.76
N LEU A 36 -5.39 4.89 -24.49
CA LEU A 36 -6.06 3.71 -23.98
C LEU A 36 -7.53 3.64 -24.41
N LEU A 37 -8.25 4.76 -24.38
CA LEU A 37 -9.63 4.84 -24.91
C LEU A 37 -9.67 4.43 -26.37
N ALA A 38 -8.76 4.94 -27.21
CA ALA A 38 -8.66 4.57 -28.61
C ALA A 38 -8.34 3.06 -28.78
N LEU A 39 -7.43 2.52 -27.98
CA LEU A 39 -7.03 1.10 -28.02
C LEU A 39 -8.22 0.17 -27.72
N VAL A 40 -9.06 0.52 -26.75
CA VAL A 40 -10.23 -0.27 -26.37
C VAL A 40 -11.49 0.13 -27.16
N ARG A 41 -11.36 1.01 -28.14
CA ARG A 41 -12.45 1.50 -29.03
C ARG A 41 -13.59 2.16 -28.25
N VAL A 42 -13.24 2.93 -27.24
CA VAL A 42 -14.15 3.81 -26.53
C VAL A 42 -13.98 5.22 -27.09
N PRO A 43 -15.05 5.87 -27.57
CA PRO A 43 -14.98 7.25 -28.01
C PRO A 43 -14.50 8.15 -26.86
N ASP A 44 -13.58 9.03 -27.17
CA ASP A 44 -13.11 10.04 -26.22
C ASP A 44 -14.12 11.18 -26.12
N VAL A 45 -14.19 11.83 -24.98
CA VAL A 45 -15.10 12.93 -24.74
C VAL A 45 -14.32 14.17 -24.25
N GLU A 46 -14.83 15.37 -24.55
CA GLU A 46 -14.29 16.62 -24.03
C GLU A 46 -14.91 16.91 -22.67
N ALA A 47 -14.15 16.71 -21.59
CA ALA A 47 -14.56 17.04 -20.23
C ALA A 47 -13.48 17.87 -19.53
N GLY A 48 -13.87 18.61 -18.48
CA GLY A 48 -13.04 19.61 -17.81
C GLY A 48 -11.76 19.08 -17.16
N ASN A 49 -11.78 17.85 -16.67
CA ASN A 49 -10.61 17.21 -16.10
C ASN A 49 -10.52 15.73 -16.52
N LYS A 50 -9.35 15.14 -16.33
CA LYS A 50 -9.08 13.77 -16.79
C LYS A 50 -9.90 12.69 -16.10
N ARG A 51 -10.37 12.90 -14.87
CA ARG A 51 -11.24 11.96 -14.14
C ARG A 51 -12.63 11.94 -14.73
N ASP A 52 -13.20 13.12 -14.91
CA ASP A 52 -14.55 13.29 -15.47
C ASP A 52 -14.59 12.81 -16.92
N ARG A 53 -13.58 13.19 -17.72
CA ARG A 53 -13.39 12.72 -19.10
C ARG A 53 -13.40 11.17 -19.18
N LEU A 54 -12.63 10.50 -18.33
CA LEU A 54 -12.56 9.03 -18.31
C LEU A 54 -13.89 8.42 -17.85
N ALA A 55 -14.49 8.97 -16.79
CA ALA A 55 -15.77 8.49 -16.28
C ALA A 55 -16.87 8.58 -17.33
N GLU A 56 -17.01 9.75 -17.96
CA GLU A 56 -18.03 10.02 -18.97
C GLU A 56 -17.87 9.12 -20.19
N ALA A 57 -16.65 9.00 -20.75
CA ALA A 57 -16.35 8.13 -21.88
C ALA A 57 -16.73 6.65 -21.60
N LEU A 58 -16.36 6.13 -20.41
CA LEU A 58 -16.67 4.76 -20.04
C LEU A 58 -18.17 4.56 -19.78
N LEU A 59 -18.84 5.49 -19.11
CA LEU A 59 -20.26 5.41 -18.82
C LEU A 59 -21.12 5.47 -20.09
N GLU A 60 -20.81 6.39 -21.00
CA GLU A 60 -21.51 6.44 -22.31
C GLU A 60 -21.34 5.15 -23.10
N GLN A 61 -20.13 4.64 -23.16
CA GLN A 61 -19.88 3.40 -23.91
C GLN A 61 -20.55 2.20 -23.24
N GLN A 62 -20.53 2.13 -21.91
CA GLN A 62 -21.26 1.11 -21.15
C GLN A 62 -22.77 1.17 -21.43
N ALA A 63 -23.34 2.39 -21.45
CA ALA A 63 -24.75 2.58 -21.76
C ALA A 63 -25.10 2.15 -23.18
N ARG A 64 -24.24 2.49 -24.17
CA ARG A 64 -24.43 2.06 -25.57
C ARG A 64 -24.35 0.55 -25.73
N GLN A 65 -23.43 -0.11 -25.03
CA GLN A 65 -23.22 -1.56 -25.13
C GLN A 65 -24.13 -2.36 -24.20
N GLN A 66 -24.79 -1.72 -23.23
CA GLN A 66 -25.50 -2.39 -22.15
C GLN A 66 -24.64 -3.47 -21.46
N ALA A 67 -23.35 -3.18 -21.31
CA ALA A 67 -22.34 -4.10 -20.78
C ALA A 67 -21.11 -3.33 -20.28
N SER A 68 -20.48 -3.83 -19.21
CA SER A 68 -19.25 -3.25 -18.63
C SER A 68 -17.96 -3.71 -19.31
N ASN A 69 -18.05 -4.39 -20.43
CA ASN A 69 -16.88 -4.94 -21.15
C ASN A 69 -15.87 -3.86 -21.56
N CYS A 70 -16.31 -2.63 -21.85
CA CYS A 70 -15.42 -1.50 -22.15
C CYS A 70 -14.61 -1.09 -20.93
N VAL A 71 -15.22 -1.06 -19.72
CA VAL A 71 -14.55 -0.72 -18.45
C VAL A 71 -13.50 -1.81 -18.13
N ILE A 72 -13.87 -3.08 -18.25
CA ILE A 72 -12.98 -4.22 -18.05
C ILE A 72 -11.78 -4.16 -19.01
N ALA A 73 -12.02 -3.89 -20.28
CA ALA A 73 -10.96 -3.77 -21.28
C ALA A 73 -10.02 -2.59 -20.95
N PHE A 74 -10.57 -1.44 -20.57
CA PHE A 74 -9.79 -0.27 -20.23
C PHE A 74 -8.88 -0.53 -19.00
N ILE A 75 -9.42 -1.12 -17.94
CA ILE A 75 -8.63 -1.47 -16.74
C ILE A 75 -7.52 -2.46 -17.12
N THR A 76 -7.81 -3.49 -17.91
CA THR A 76 -6.81 -4.49 -18.33
C THR A 76 -5.66 -3.86 -19.10
N GLU A 77 -5.95 -2.98 -20.06
CA GLU A 77 -4.92 -2.28 -20.83
C GLU A 77 -4.15 -1.25 -19.95
N ALA A 78 -4.85 -0.54 -19.07
CA ALA A 78 -4.25 0.39 -18.14
C ALA A 78 -3.28 -0.30 -17.17
N MET A 79 -3.60 -1.52 -16.75
CA MET A 79 -2.83 -2.32 -15.80
C MET A 79 -1.88 -3.34 -16.46
N ALA A 80 -1.66 -3.26 -17.77
CA ALA A 80 -0.70 -4.14 -18.46
C ALA A 80 0.71 -3.99 -17.83
N PRO A 81 1.35 -5.07 -17.31
CA PRO A 81 2.61 -4.99 -16.56
C PRO A 81 3.76 -4.32 -17.32
N VAL A 82 3.78 -4.44 -18.65
CA VAL A 82 4.81 -3.81 -19.49
C VAL A 82 4.85 -2.29 -19.34
N ARG A 83 3.73 -1.65 -19.00
CA ARG A 83 3.66 -0.19 -18.77
C ARG A 83 4.38 0.24 -17.50
N TYR A 84 4.62 -0.68 -16.60
CA TYR A 84 5.19 -0.46 -15.26
C TYR A 84 6.57 -1.09 -15.07
N ALA A 85 7.20 -1.54 -16.17
CA ALA A 85 8.49 -2.23 -16.11
C ALA A 85 9.58 -1.42 -15.35
N GLN A 86 9.52 -0.08 -15.46
CA GLN A 86 10.44 0.83 -14.76
C GLN A 86 9.85 1.40 -13.44
N GLN A 87 8.60 1.12 -13.13
CA GLN A 87 7.88 1.68 -11.99
C GLN A 87 6.98 0.64 -11.30
N PRO A 88 7.53 -0.47 -10.80
CA PRO A 88 6.73 -1.56 -10.20
C PRO A 88 5.91 -1.10 -8.98
N GLN A 89 6.37 -0.11 -8.24
CA GLN A 89 5.63 0.46 -7.10
C GLN A 89 4.36 1.20 -7.54
N THR A 90 4.37 1.83 -8.72
CA THR A 90 3.18 2.47 -9.30
C THR A 90 2.13 1.43 -9.69
N PHE A 91 2.57 0.28 -10.22
CA PHE A 91 1.68 -0.84 -10.50
C PHE A 91 0.99 -1.33 -9.23
N SER A 92 1.76 -1.67 -8.20
CA SER A 92 1.21 -2.21 -6.94
C SER A 92 0.21 -1.25 -6.29
N ARG A 93 0.53 0.05 -6.25
CA ARG A 93 -0.39 1.06 -5.71
C ARG A 93 -1.69 1.13 -6.49
N ARG A 94 -1.63 1.24 -7.82
CA ARG A 94 -2.84 1.28 -8.66
C ARG A 94 -3.66 0.01 -8.57
N GLN A 95 -2.99 -1.14 -8.48
CA GLN A 95 -3.64 -2.43 -8.28
C GLN A 95 -4.44 -2.43 -6.98
N ASP A 96 -3.83 -1.95 -5.90
CA ASP A 96 -4.49 -1.87 -4.60
C ASP A 96 -5.69 -0.91 -4.64
N ASP A 97 -5.50 0.30 -5.18
CA ASP A 97 -6.56 1.32 -5.28
C ASP A 97 -7.73 0.83 -6.14
N LEU A 98 -7.44 0.16 -7.26
CA LEU A 98 -8.47 -0.44 -8.10
C LEU A 98 -9.19 -1.58 -7.38
N ASN A 99 -8.48 -2.41 -6.63
CA ASN A 99 -9.07 -3.55 -5.93
C ASN A 99 -10.02 -3.10 -4.82
N GLU A 100 -9.77 -1.95 -4.17
CA GLU A 100 -10.73 -1.32 -3.25
C GLU A 100 -12.08 -1.01 -3.92
N VAL A 101 -12.05 -0.58 -5.18
CA VAL A 101 -13.26 -0.26 -5.94
C VAL A 101 -13.89 -1.52 -6.53
N LEU A 102 -13.08 -2.41 -7.11
CA LEU A 102 -13.54 -3.58 -7.86
C LEU A 102 -14.19 -4.65 -6.98
N VAL A 103 -13.92 -4.66 -5.67
CA VAL A 103 -14.58 -5.57 -4.72
C VAL A 103 -16.10 -5.41 -4.76
N HIS A 104 -16.61 -4.20 -5.03
CA HIS A 104 -18.06 -3.92 -5.11
C HIS A 104 -18.75 -4.58 -6.32
N VAL A 105 -17.97 -5.06 -7.29
CA VAL A 105 -18.46 -5.82 -8.45
C VAL A 105 -17.91 -7.25 -8.49
N GLY A 106 -17.32 -7.73 -7.38
CA GLY A 106 -16.80 -9.09 -7.23
C GLY A 106 -15.59 -9.38 -8.13
N LEU A 107 -14.80 -8.36 -8.45
CA LEU A 107 -13.61 -8.47 -9.29
C LEU A 107 -12.36 -7.93 -8.56
N ARG A 108 -11.21 -8.31 -9.09
CA ARG A 108 -9.89 -7.77 -8.69
C ARG A 108 -8.93 -7.77 -9.86
N VAL A 109 -7.97 -6.87 -9.85
CA VAL A 109 -6.77 -6.92 -10.71
C VAL A 109 -5.76 -7.85 -10.04
N ASN A 110 -5.28 -8.86 -10.75
CA ASN A 110 -4.23 -9.77 -10.29
C ASN A 110 -2.82 -9.23 -10.61
N ASN A 111 -1.78 -9.94 -10.19
CA ASN A 111 -0.38 -9.52 -10.41
C ASN A 111 0.04 -9.54 -11.90
N ALA A 112 -0.75 -10.16 -12.77
CA ALA A 112 -0.56 -10.10 -14.21
C ALA A 112 -1.31 -8.91 -14.87
N GLY A 113 -1.92 -8.02 -14.08
CA GLY A 113 -2.68 -6.88 -14.58
C GLY A 113 -4.07 -7.25 -15.14
N MET A 114 -4.48 -8.51 -15.00
CA MET A 114 -5.74 -9.01 -15.53
C MET A 114 -6.84 -8.95 -14.48
N LEU A 115 -8.08 -8.67 -14.93
CA LEU A 115 -9.25 -8.79 -14.06
C LEU A 115 -9.59 -10.27 -13.82
N ALA A 116 -9.70 -10.63 -12.57
CA ALA A 116 -10.07 -11.95 -12.09
C ALA A 116 -11.28 -11.84 -11.14
N ARG A 117 -12.05 -12.92 -11.00
CA ARG A 117 -13.10 -12.97 -9.97
C ARG A 117 -12.44 -12.85 -8.60
N GLY A 118 -12.94 -11.91 -7.79
CA GLY A 118 -12.64 -11.83 -6.38
C GLY A 118 -13.43 -12.88 -5.60
N PRO A 119 -13.08 -13.18 -4.35
CA PRO A 119 -13.91 -14.00 -3.49
C PRO A 119 -15.29 -13.36 -3.34
N ALA A 120 -16.35 -14.20 -3.29
CA ALA A 120 -17.75 -13.76 -3.26
C ALA A 120 -18.07 -12.83 -2.07
N ALA A 121 -18.70 -11.71 -2.37
CA ALA A 121 -18.76 -10.48 -1.57
C ALA A 121 -19.60 -10.49 -0.28
N ALA A 122 -20.28 -11.55 0.10
CA ALA A 122 -21.26 -11.47 1.19
C ALA A 122 -20.67 -11.53 2.62
N THR A 123 -19.48 -12.12 2.80
CA THR A 123 -18.79 -12.20 4.11
C THR A 123 -17.37 -11.62 4.10
N LEU A 124 -16.78 -11.45 2.94
CA LEU A 124 -15.48 -10.77 2.74
C LEU A 124 -15.65 -9.26 2.52
N SER A 125 -16.88 -8.79 2.27
CA SER A 125 -17.20 -7.39 1.99
C SER A 125 -16.88 -6.46 3.17
N GLU A 126 -17.26 -6.83 4.38
CA GLU A 126 -16.99 -6.01 5.57
C GLU A 126 -15.49 -5.98 5.90
N ALA A 127 -14.81 -7.12 5.86
CA ALA A 127 -13.37 -7.20 6.10
C ALA A 127 -12.57 -6.48 5.00
N ALA A 128 -12.99 -6.56 3.74
CA ALA A 128 -12.32 -5.85 2.64
C ALA A 128 -12.60 -4.34 2.66
N GLN A 129 -13.83 -3.92 2.99
CA GLN A 129 -14.16 -2.50 3.19
C GLN A 129 -13.38 -1.91 4.36
N HIS A 130 -13.30 -2.66 5.44
CA HIS A 130 -12.57 -2.29 6.63
C HIS A 130 -11.06 -2.17 6.36
N ALA A 131 -10.46 -3.16 5.69
CA ALA A 131 -9.08 -3.11 5.26
C ALA A 131 -8.81 -1.95 4.28
N GLY A 132 -9.77 -1.65 3.39
CA GLY A 132 -9.72 -0.52 2.47
C GLY A 132 -9.72 0.82 3.19
N SER A 133 -10.60 1.00 4.18
CA SER A 133 -10.67 2.22 4.99
C SER A 133 -9.39 2.46 5.80
N LEU A 134 -8.83 1.40 6.38
CA LEU A 134 -7.58 1.44 7.13
C LEU A 134 -6.40 1.84 6.23
N ARG A 135 -6.30 1.25 5.04
CA ARG A 135 -5.26 1.57 4.06
C ARG A 135 -5.39 2.99 3.51
N SER A 136 -6.62 3.46 3.25
CA SER A 136 -6.88 4.83 2.83
C SER A 136 -6.47 5.84 3.91
N GLU A 137 -6.73 5.54 5.18
CA GLU A 137 -6.30 6.36 6.31
C GLU A 137 -4.77 6.40 6.45
N LEU A 138 -4.08 5.27 6.28
CA LEU A 138 -2.61 5.22 6.27
C LEU A 138 -2.02 6.08 5.14
N ARG A 139 -2.64 6.06 3.95
CA ARG A 139 -2.22 6.93 2.83
C ARG A 139 -2.47 8.40 3.13
N ARG A 140 -3.63 8.74 3.70
CA ARG A 140 -3.95 10.11 4.11
C ARG A 140 -2.93 10.66 5.10
N ARG A 141 -2.41 9.82 6.00
CA ARG A 141 -1.31 10.13 6.93
C ARG A 141 0.06 10.18 6.26
N SER A 142 0.14 9.96 4.95
CA SER A 142 1.40 9.85 4.22
C SER A 142 2.35 8.81 4.83
N THR A 143 1.81 7.66 5.22
CA THR A 143 2.58 6.57 5.84
C THR A 143 3.72 6.13 4.91
N HIS A 144 4.88 5.85 5.49
CA HIS A 144 6.10 5.50 4.75
C HIS A 144 5.89 4.28 3.84
N PRO A 145 6.44 4.28 2.60
CA PRO A 145 6.26 3.17 1.65
C PRO A 145 6.65 1.80 2.20
N GLU A 146 7.72 1.71 3.00
CA GLU A 146 8.14 0.44 3.62
C GLU A 146 7.06 -0.12 4.56
N VAL A 147 6.35 0.71 5.30
CA VAL A 147 5.24 0.26 6.14
C VAL A 147 4.07 -0.19 5.28
N LEU A 148 3.71 0.57 4.24
CA LEU A 148 2.60 0.24 3.33
C LEU A 148 2.83 -1.08 2.58
N ARG A 149 4.08 -1.48 2.36
CA ARG A 149 4.46 -2.75 1.75
C ARG A 149 3.94 -3.96 2.55
N TYR A 150 3.93 -3.85 3.88
CA TYR A 150 3.47 -4.90 4.79
C TYR A 150 1.99 -4.76 5.16
N CYS A 151 1.32 -3.68 4.72
CA CYS A 151 -0.10 -3.42 4.97
C CYS A 151 -0.92 -3.58 3.69
N THR A 152 -0.81 -4.73 3.03
CA THR A 152 -1.68 -5.06 1.88
C THR A 152 -3.11 -5.31 2.37
N LEU A 153 -4.10 -5.09 1.48
CA LEU A 153 -5.50 -5.37 1.80
C LEU A 153 -5.71 -6.79 2.32
N GLU A 154 -5.00 -7.75 1.75
CA GLU A 154 -5.08 -9.15 2.16
C GLU A 154 -4.58 -9.37 3.59
N ILE A 155 -3.46 -8.73 3.97
CA ILE A 155 -2.90 -8.83 5.32
C ILE A 155 -3.82 -8.14 6.32
N LEU A 156 -4.30 -6.94 6.01
CA LEU A 156 -5.20 -6.19 6.87
C LEU A 156 -6.57 -6.88 7.06
N ALA A 157 -7.11 -7.48 5.99
CA ALA A 157 -8.37 -8.21 6.05
C ALA A 157 -8.28 -9.53 6.81
N LYS A 158 -7.12 -10.19 6.81
CA LYS A 158 -6.94 -11.50 7.46
C LYS A 158 -6.72 -11.40 8.95
N ASN A 159 -5.89 -10.47 9.40
CA ASN A 159 -5.57 -10.34 10.83
C ASN A 159 -4.77 -9.06 11.12
N PRO A 160 -5.31 -8.06 11.85
CA PRO A 160 -4.59 -6.87 12.29
C PRO A 160 -3.31 -7.18 13.10
N PHE A 161 -3.35 -8.24 13.93
CA PHE A 161 -2.18 -8.69 14.69
C PHE A 161 -1.04 -9.15 13.77
N HIS A 162 -1.35 -9.86 12.68
CA HIS A 162 -0.35 -10.27 11.70
C HIS A 162 0.23 -9.07 10.95
N ALA A 163 -0.61 -8.10 10.58
CA ALA A 163 -0.17 -6.85 9.97
C ALA A 163 0.81 -6.08 10.88
N SER A 164 0.51 -5.98 12.18
CA SER A 164 1.37 -5.32 13.16
C SER A 164 2.74 -6.02 13.29
N LEU A 165 2.74 -7.34 13.35
CA LEU A 165 3.96 -8.15 13.45
C LEU A 165 4.88 -7.99 12.23
N GLU A 166 4.30 -8.10 11.03
CA GLU A 166 5.06 -7.95 9.78
C GLU A 166 5.60 -6.52 9.62
N ALA A 167 4.79 -5.52 9.96
CA ALA A 167 5.24 -4.12 9.92
C ALA A 167 6.40 -3.85 10.91
N VAL A 168 6.38 -4.43 12.10
CA VAL A 168 7.48 -4.31 13.06
C VAL A 168 8.74 -5.02 12.56
N LYS A 169 8.60 -6.19 11.92
CA LYS A 169 9.73 -6.91 11.30
C LYS A 169 10.40 -6.09 10.19
N SER A 170 9.66 -5.21 9.48
CA SER A 170 10.23 -4.37 8.43
C SER A 170 11.39 -3.51 8.91
N VAL A 171 11.33 -3.01 10.15
CA VAL A 171 12.42 -2.21 10.74
C VAL A 171 13.66 -3.06 10.96
N ALA A 172 13.51 -4.28 11.47
CA ALA A 172 14.65 -5.20 11.64
C ALA A 172 15.28 -5.58 10.29
N ASP A 173 14.45 -5.86 9.29
CA ASP A 173 14.93 -6.15 7.93
C ASP A 173 15.72 -4.99 7.35
N ARG A 174 15.20 -3.77 7.50
CA ARG A 174 15.88 -2.59 7.01
C ARG A 174 17.21 -2.35 7.70
N LEU A 175 17.27 -2.49 9.02
CA LEU A 175 18.53 -2.36 9.77
C LEU A 175 19.58 -3.39 9.30
N ARG A 176 19.16 -4.64 9.06
CA ARG A 176 20.03 -5.68 8.50
C ARG A 176 20.51 -5.33 7.09
N GLN A 177 19.62 -4.82 6.23
CA GLN A 177 19.98 -4.40 4.87
C GLN A 177 21.00 -3.26 4.86
N LEU A 178 20.85 -2.28 5.79
CA LEU A 178 21.75 -1.15 5.89
C LEU A 178 23.14 -1.52 6.43
N THR A 179 23.24 -2.54 7.27
CA THR A 179 24.46 -2.84 8.03
C THR A 179 25.11 -4.18 7.71
N GLY A 180 24.37 -5.09 7.05
CA GLY A 180 24.83 -6.48 6.86
C GLY A 180 24.81 -7.34 8.12
N GLU A 181 24.23 -6.83 9.25
CA GLU A 181 24.19 -7.58 10.50
C GLU A 181 23.23 -8.77 10.43
N GLY A 182 23.67 -9.92 11.00
CA GLY A 182 22.85 -11.12 11.12
C GLY A 182 22.03 -11.20 12.42
N LEU A 183 22.15 -10.20 13.29
CA LEU A 183 21.47 -10.14 14.59
C LEU A 183 19.98 -9.86 14.45
N ASP A 184 19.25 -9.99 15.57
CA ASP A 184 17.82 -9.79 15.62
C ASP A 184 17.34 -9.19 16.96
N GLY A 185 16.12 -8.61 16.97
CA GLY A 185 15.49 -8.03 18.15
C GLY A 185 16.32 -6.94 18.82
N ALA A 186 16.32 -6.93 20.16
CA ALA A 186 17.04 -5.92 20.93
C ALA A 186 18.55 -5.96 20.64
N ARG A 187 19.14 -7.13 20.41
CA ARG A 187 20.58 -7.25 20.10
C ARG A 187 20.96 -6.55 18.78
N LEU A 188 20.10 -6.62 17.76
CA LEU A 188 20.32 -5.89 16.52
C LEU A 188 20.29 -4.37 16.79
N VAL A 189 19.30 -3.90 17.51
CA VAL A 189 19.17 -2.47 17.85
C VAL A 189 20.37 -1.96 18.66
N ASP A 190 20.80 -2.75 19.64
CA ASP A 190 21.98 -2.39 20.44
C ASP A 190 23.25 -2.34 19.60
N ALA A 191 23.42 -3.25 18.65
CA ALA A 191 24.61 -3.31 17.79
C ALA A 191 24.65 -2.15 16.77
N VAL A 192 23.50 -1.68 16.27
CA VAL A 192 23.50 -0.77 15.12
C VAL A 192 22.94 0.63 15.41
N LEU A 193 22.01 0.79 16.36
CA LEU A 193 21.38 2.08 16.68
C LEU A 193 21.90 2.69 18.00
N MET A 194 22.38 1.88 18.95
CA MET A 194 22.93 2.45 20.19
C MET A 194 24.33 3.04 19.93
N PRO A 195 24.55 4.31 20.27
CA PRO A 195 25.89 4.87 20.27
C PRO A 195 26.67 4.24 21.44
N GLY A 196 27.70 3.48 21.14
CA GLY A 196 28.60 2.91 22.15
C GLY A 196 29.45 4.00 22.81
N GLN A 197 30.79 3.90 22.68
CA GLN A 197 31.74 4.96 23.09
C GLN A 197 31.96 6.02 22.00
N GLY A 198 31.17 5.99 20.91
CA GLY A 198 31.28 6.89 19.76
C GLY A 198 29.94 7.08 19.05
N THR A 199 29.97 7.24 17.74
CA THR A 199 28.78 7.36 16.91
C THR A 199 28.07 6.01 16.73
N ALA A 200 26.73 6.00 16.63
CA ALA A 200 25.99 4.80 16.28
C ALA A 200 26.35 4.34 14.84
N ARG A 201 26.31 3.04 14.60
CA ARG A 201 26.57 2.50 13.25
C ARG A 201 25.51 2.96 12.24
N VAL A 202 24.26 3.06 12.65
CA VAL A 202 23.18 3.73 11.92
C VAL A 202 22.83 5.00 12.69
N ALA A 203 23.40 6.11 12.31
CA ALA A 203 23.29 7.39 12.99
C ALA A 203 22.25 8.28 12.32
N ILE A 204 21.19 8.68 13.04
CA ILE A 204 20.13 9.57 12.54
C ILE A 204 20.50 11.06 12.59
N ASN A 205 21.63 11.37 13.21
CA ASN A 205 22.23 12.70 13.30
C ASN A 205 23.75 12.55 13.47
N ALA A 206 24.47 13.64 13.69
CA ALA A 206 25.93 13.60 13.78
C ALA A 206 26.49 12.90 15.04
N ASN A 207 25.67 12.70 16.07
CA ASN A 207 26.05 12.11 17.37
C ASN A 207 27.20 12.89 18.08
N THR A 208 27.29 14.21 17.87
CA THR A 208 28.39 15.05 18.39
C THR A 208 28.02 15.83 19.61
N THR A 209 26.73 16.08 19.85
CA THR A 209 26.21 16.84 20.99
C THR A 209 25.39 15.97 21.93
N GLY A 210 25.25 16.41 23.20
CA GLY A 210 24.39 15.71 24.16
C GLY A 210 22.96 15.47 23.67
N PRO A 211 22.26 16.51 23.20
CA PRO A 211 20.92 16.36 22.63
C PRO A 211 20.84 15.40 21.44
N GLU A 212 21.81 15.38 20.54
CA GLU A 212 21.87 14.44 19.42
C GLU A 212 22.05 13.00 19.89
N LEU A 213 22.90 12.77 20.87
CA LEU A 213 23.10 11.45 21.49
C LEU A 213 21.83 10.98 22.22
N ASP A 214 21.11 11.86 22.86
CA ASP A 214 19.87 11.55 23.55
C ASP A 214 18.75 11.22 22.55
N GLU A 215 18.67 11.95 21.42
CA GLU A 215 17.74 11.63 20.33
C GLU A 215 18.06 10.26 19.71
N GLN A 216 19.34 9.96 19.46
CA GLN A 216 19.79 8.67 18.94
C GLN A 216 19.42 7.51 19.87
N LYS A 217 19.71 7.65 21.17
CA LYS A 217 19.33 6.68 22.21
C LYS A 217 17.82 6.54 22.34
N GLY A 218 17.10 7.66 22.23
CA GLY A 218 15.64 7.71 22.24
C GLY A 218 15.05 6.87 21.12
N LEU A 219 15.54 7.02 19.88
CA LEU A 219 15.10 6.19 18.74
C LEU A 219 15.42 4.70 18.98
N ALA A 220 16.63 4.38 19.45
CA ALA A 220 17.00 3.00 19.73
C ALA A 220 16.09 2.35 20.80
N ASN A 221 15.79 3.08 21.87
CA ASN A 221 14.89 2.60 22.92
C ASN A 221 13.44 2.45 22.42
N LEU A 222 12.97 3.37 21.58
CA LEU A 222 11.65 3.24 20.95
C LEU A 222 11.56 1.97 20.12
N VAL A 223 12.55 1.70 19.25
CA VAL A 223 12.57 0.50 18.42
C VAL A 223 12.64 -0.77 19.26
N LYS A 224 13.45 -0.79 20.34
CA LYS A 224 13.46 -1.90 21.30
C LYS A 224 12.11 -2.11 21.98
N GLY A 225 11.45 -1.02 22.37
CA GLY A 225 10.10 -1.06 22.95
C GLY A 225 9.08 -1.66 21.98
N LEU A 226 9.09 -1.25 20.70
CA LEU A 226 8.23 -1.80 19.67
C LEU A 226 8.49 -3.31 19.44
N PHE A 227 9.75 -3.73 19.41
CA PHE A 227 10.07 -5.17 19.30
C PHE A 227 9.59 -5.95 20.52
N SER A 228 9.77 -5.40 21.72
CA SER A 228 9.33 -6.05 22.95
C SER A 228 7.81 -6.12 23.07
N MET A 229 7.10 -5.09 22.63
CA MET A 229 5.65 -5.00 22.76
C MET A 229 4.90 -5.84 21.71
N TYR A 230 5.38 -5.86 20.47
CA TYR A 230 4.63 -6.47 19.35
C TYR A 230 5.25 -7.76 18.83
N ARG A 231 6.59 -7.93 18.89
CA ARG A 231 7.28 -9.09 18.32
C ARG A 231 7.52 -10.20 19.33
N ASN A 232 8.01 -9.88 20.51
CA ASN A 232 8.36 -10.90 21.53
C ASN A 232 7.13 -11.67 22.04
N PRO A 233 5.99 -11.03 22.35
CA PRO A 233 4.78 -11.78 22.76
C PRO A 233 4.28 -12.72 21.67
N ALA A 234 4.40 -12.32 20.39
CA ALA A 234 3.98 -13.15 19.25
C ALA A 234 4.76 -14.47 19.13
N ALA A 235 5.97 -14.52 19.69
CA ALA A 235 6.81 -15.72 19.69
C ALA A 235 6.47 -16.70 20.84
N HIS A 236 5.79 -16.23 21.89
CA HIS A 236 5.62 -17.00 23.15
C HIS A 236 4.17 -17.21 23.58
N GLU A 237 3.21 -16.46 23.03
CA GLU A 237 1.80 -16.59 23.39
C GLU A 237 0.95 -17.12 22.24
N PRO A 238 -0.08 -17.98 22.54
CA PRO A 238 -1.05 -18.40 21.53
C PRO A 238 -1.81 -17.19 20.98
N ARG A 239 -1.96 -17.12 19.65
CA ARG A 239 -2.62 -16.03 18.89
C ARG A 239 -4.06 -15.70 19.34
N LEU A 240 -4.68 -16.55 20.15
CA LEU A 240 -6.08 -16.45 20.61
C LEU A 240 -6.32 -15.36 21.67
N HIS A 241 -5.27 -14.83 22.29
CA HIS A 241 -5.42 -13.98 23.49
C HIS A 241 -5.15 -12.49 23.27
N ARG A 242 -4.67 -12.06 22.09
CA ARG A 242 -4.40 -10.65 21.82
C ARG A 242 -5.15 -10.15 20.58
N ALA A 243 -6.18 -9.35 20.83
CA ALA A 243 -6.82 -8.55 19.79
C ALA A 243 -6.05 -7.21 19.66
N VAL A 244 -5.66 -6.85 18.45
CA VAL A 244 -5.15 -5.53 18.11
C VAL A 244 -6.31 -4.76 17.50
N THR A 245 -6.65 -3.59 18.07
CA THR A 245 -7.69 -2.71 17.52
C THR A 245 -7.15 -1.94 16.32
N ASP A 246 -8.04 -1.40 15.50
CA ASP A 246 -7.65 -0.56 14.36
C ASP A 246 -6.91 0.69 14.76
N GLU A 247 -7.33 1.29 15.87
CA GLU A 247 -6.69 2.46 16.44
C GLU A 247 -5.26 2.14 16.86
N GLU A 248 -5.05 1.04 17.61
CA GLU A 248 -3.72 0.57 17.99
C GLU A 248 -2.87 0.26 16.76
N LEU A 249 -3.45 -0.37 15.75
CA LEU A 249 -2.75 -0.68 14.49
C LEU A 249 -2.34 0.61 13.76
N LEU A 250 -3.22 1.59 13.63
CA LEU A 250 -2.92 2.88 12.99
C LEU A 250 -1.83 3.66 13.73
N GLU A 251 -1.87 3.67 15.07
CA GLU A 251 -0.84 4.31 15.90
C GLU A 251 0.51 3.64 15.73
N LEU A 252 0.54 2.32 15.78
CA LEU A 252 1.76 1.54 15.54
C LEU A 252 2.33 1.81 14.15
N LEU A 253 1.53 1.70 13.10
CA LEU A 253 1.98 1.88 11.73
C LEU A 253 2.46 3.31 11.45
N THR A 254 1.84 4.30 12.09
CA THR A 254 2.28 5.71 12.04
C THR A 254 3.62 5.89 12.77
N THR A 255 3.80 5.23 13.90
CA THR A 255 5.08 5.24 14.64
C THR A 255 6.20 4.57 13.84
N LEU A 256 5.94 3.41 13.24
CA LEU A 256 6.91 2.74 12.36
C LEU A 256 7.24 3.59 11.12
N SER A 257 6.27 4.32 10.59
CA SER A 257 6.48 5.28 9.49
C SER A 257 7.47 6.37 9.89
N MET A 258 7.36 6.92 11.09
CA MET A 258 8.32 7.88 11.63
C MET A 258 9.72 7.27 11.78
N VAL A 259 9.82 6.04 12.30
CA VAL A 259 11.10 5.31 12.41
C VAL A 259 11.74 5.16 11.03
N HIS A 260 10.99 4.69 10.02
CA HIS A 260 11.52 4.53 8.66
C HIS A 260 12.01 5.85 8.05
N ARG A 261 11.31 6.98 8.28
CA ARG A 261 11.78 8.30 7.83
C ARG A 261 13.07 8.73 8.48
N ARG A 262 13.26 8.43 9.77
CA ARG A 262 14.53 8.67 10.45
C ARG A 262 15.66 7.84 9.85
N LEU A 263 15.36 6.60 9.44
CA LEU A 263 16.32 5.74 8.76
C LEU A 263 16.63 6.17 7.31
N ASP A 264 15.71 6.91 6.62
CA ASP A 264 15.97 7.45 5.28
C ASP A 264 17.13 8.45 5.26
N SER A 265 17.23 9.25 6.33
CA SER A 265 18.26 10.26 6.48
C SER A 265 19.48 9.80 7.30
N ALA A 266 19.52 8.52 7.70
CA ALA A 266 20.58 8.01 8.54
C ALA A 266 21.91 7.86 7.77
N HIS A 267 22.98 8.14 8.46
CA HIS A 267 24.36 7.88 8.02
C HIS A 267 24.79 6.49 8.48
N ILE A 268 25.44 5.73 7.58
CA ILE A 268 25.97 4.42 7.92
C ILE A 268 27.45 4.56 8.20
N ASN A 269 27.84 4.33 9.44
CA ASN A 269 29.22 4.31 9.87
C ASN A 269 29.77 2.86 9.77
N PRO A 270 31.04 2.69 9.45
CA PRO A 270 31.68 1.38 9.32
C PRO A 270 31.67 0.58 10.64
#